data_599df8c8c9f94ea89895304d080fd7f0
#
_entry.id   599df8c8c9f94ea89895304d080fd7f0
#
_cell.length_a   1.000
_cell.length_b   1.000
_cell.length_c   1.000
_cell.angle_alpha   90.00
_cell.angle_beta   90.00
_cell.angle_gamma   90.00
#
_symmetry.space_group_name_H-M   'P 1'
#
loop_
_entity.id
_entity.type
_entity.pdbx_description
1 polymer ?
#
loop_
_entity_poly.entity_id
_entity_poly.type
_entity_poly.pdbx_seq_one_letter_code
_entity_poly.pdbx_strand_id
1 'polypeptide(L)'
;MGYDLSLEEVKVKPHQVTTLHLMSALAFIGTGAIIFIYNYIITMWGLALLAIGAVLLIFIIFKNSWVTGSKTNTPIRIIELVLALAVGIYSATQNWKFPVTIFGILSASLLFGIYWERASGGSLSIYVDENGIKLPVTARQRFLKWTEVEEVVLRFGTLTVNCTDNRFYQWNIADTGTNSVAFEAYCSTQVEANRAKRRNDGW
;
A
#
# COMPACT_ATOMS: atom_id res chain seq x y z
N MET A 1 -25.05 15.27 -11.00
CA MET A 1 -23.75 15.95 -10.83
C MET A 1 -22.96 15.19 -9.79
N GLY A 2 -21.68 14.87 -10.00
CA GLY A 2 -20.88 14.05 -9.05
C GLY A 2 -19.55 14.73 -8.76
N TYR A 3 -19.04 14.49 -7.57
CA TYR A 3 -17.71 14.93 -7.13
C TYR A 3 -16.81 13.71 -6.93
N ASP A 4 -15.57 13.78 -7.44
CA ASP A 4 -14.53 12.79 -7.22
C ASP A 4 -13.41 13.44 -6.41
N LEU A 5 -13.25 13.00 -5.16
CA LEU A 5 -12.29 13.55 -4.21
C LEU A 5 -11.16 12.54 -4.03
N SER A 6 -9.98 12.87 -4.54
CA SER A 6 -8.78 12.06 -4.33
C SER A 6 -8.29 12.21 -2.90
N LEU A 7 -7.95 11.08 -2.26
CA LEU A 7 -7.41 11.07 -0.90
C LEU A 7 -5.90 11.25 -0.91
N GLU A 8 -5.37 11.92 0.11
CA GLU A 8 -3.93 12.01 0.34
C GLU A 8 -3.35 10.67 0.85
N GLU A 9 -4.21 9.81 1.40
CA GLU A 9 -3.79 8.52 1.93
C GLU A 9 -3.36 7.54 0.84
N VAL A 10 -2.20 6.93 1.04
CA VAL A 10 -1.66 5.89 0.17
C VAL A 10 -2.05 4.53 0.73
N LYS A 11 -2.54 3.63 -0.12
CA LYS A 11 -2.97 2.27 0.24
C LYS A 11 -1.84 1.40 0.80
N VAL A 12 -0.60 1.65 0.36
CA VAL A 12 0.60 0.92 0.80
C VAL A 12 1.49 1.88 1.56
N LYS A 13 1.69 1.61 2.85
CA LYS A 13 2.52 2.46 3.70
C LYS A 13 4.00 2.27 3.37
N PRO A 14 4.82 3.34 3.38
CA PRO A 14 6.25 3.27 3.02
C PRO A 14 7.04 2.20 3.79
N HIS A 15 6.72 2.01 5.08
CA HIS A 15 7.39 0.99 5.90
C HIS A 15 7.13 -0.46 5.44
N GLN A 16 5.95 -0.75 4.86
CA GLN A 16 5.63 -2.08 4.33
C GLN A 16 6.49 -2.40 3.11
N VAL A 17 6.74 -1.37 2.28
CA VAL A 17 7.63 -1.46 1.13
C VAL A 17 9.05 -1.72 1.58
N THR A 18 9.56 -0.90 2.51
CA THR A 18 10.92 -1.01 3.04
C THR A 18 11.19 -2.36 3.71
N THR A 19 10.21 -2.91 4.45
CA THR A 19 10.36 -4.21 5.12
C THR A 19 10.67 -5.33 4.14
N LEU A 20 10.01 -5.36 2.98
CA LEU A 20 10.23 -6.43 2.00
C LEU A 20 11.63 -6.36 1.40
N HIS A 21 12.13 -5.17 1.06
CA HIS A 21 13.51 -4.97 0.60
C HIS A 21 14.53 -5.33 1.69
N LEU A 22 14.24 -5.01 2.96
CA LEU A 22 15.08 -5.39 4.09
C LEU A 22 15.17 -6.91 4.24
N MET A 23 14.05 -7.62 4.10
CA MET A 23 14.05 -9.09 4.10
C MET A 23 14.87 -9.66 2.95
N SER A 24 14.79 -9.07 1.75
CA SER A 24 15.64 -9.45 0.61
C SER A 24 17.13 -9.27 0.93
N ALA A 25 17.51 -8.10 1.43
CA ALA A 25 18.89 -7.79 1.79
C ALA A 25 19.44 -8.79 2.84
N LEU A 26 18.67 -9.05 3.90
CA LEU A 26 19.05 -10.00 4.94
C LEU A 26 19.15 -11.44 4.42
N ALA A 27 18.27 -11.86 3.51
CA ALA A 27 18.34 -13.18 2.90
C ALA A 27 19.62 -13.37 2.07
N PHE A 28 19.99 -12.36 1.26
CA PHE A 28 21.24 -12.39 0.48
C PHE A 28 22.47 -12.39 1.38
N ILE A 29 22.55 -11.49 2.37
CA ILE A 29 23.67 -11.42 3.32
C ILE A 29 23.78 -12.73 4.12
N GLY A 30 22.68 -13.19 4.69
CA GLY A 30 22.65 -14.38 5.51
C GLY A 30 23.11 -15.62 4.74
N THR A 31 22.62 -15.79 3.50
CA THR A 31 23.05 -16.91 2.65
C THR A 31 24.52 -16.79 2.26
N GLY A 32 24.98 -15.59 1.89
CA GLY A 32 26.40 -15.35 1.59
C GLY A 32 27.31 -15.66 2.78
N ALA A 33 26.91 -15.24 3.99
CA ALA A 33 27.65 -15.52 5.22
C ALA A 33 27.67 -17.04 5.56
N ILE A 34 26.55 -17.74 5.38
CA ILE A 34 26.46 -19.18 5.59
C ILE A 34 27.41 -19.91 4.64
N ILE A 35 27.43 -19.56 3.35
CA ILE A 35 28.34 -20.16 2.36
C ILE A 35 29.81 -19.96 2.79
N PHE A 36 30.14 -18.76 3.28
CA PHE A 36 31.49 -18.46 3.76
C PHE A 36 31.87 -19.29 4.99
N ILE A 37 30.98 -19.38 5.99
CA ILE A 37 31.25 -20.13 7.24
C ILE A 37 31.39 -21.61 6.99
N TYR A 38 30.49 -22.22 6.18
CA TYR A 38 30.50 -23.67 5.99
C TYR A 38 31.60 -24.16 5.05
N ASN A 39 32.01 -23.38 4.07
CA ASN A 39 33.02 -23.82 3.10
C ASN A 39 34.45 -23.45 3.50
N TYR A 40 34.66 -22.62 4.54
CA TYR A 40 35.99 -22.08 4.94
C TYR A 40 36.80 -21.45 3.80
N ILE A 41 36.20 -21.29 2.62
CA ILE A 41 36.78 -20.73 1.42
C ILE A 41 35.91 -19.57 0.97
N ILE A 42 36.55 -18.44 0.67
CA ILE A 42 35.87 -17.29 0.04
C ILE A 42 35.47 -17.71 -1.36
N THR A 43 34.21 -18.10 -1.54
CA THR A 43 33.68 -18.39 -2.87
C THR A 43 33.20 -17.11 -3.51
N MET A 44 33.43 -16.94 -4.82
CA MET A 44 32.94 -15.78 -5.58
C MET A 44 31.43 -15.62 -5.44
N TRP A 45 30.70 -16.69 -5.35
CA TRP A 45 29.24 -16.69 -5.13
C TRP A 45 28.85 -16.13 -3.76
N GLY A 46 29.54 -16.55 -2.69
CA GLY A 46 29.28 -16.03 -1.34
C GLY A 46 29.56 -14.52 -1.26
N LEU A 47 30.67 -14.07 -1.85
CA LEU A 47 31.00 -12.63 -1.95
C LEU A 47 29.97 -11.85 -2.77
N ALA A 48 29.53 -12.39 -3.89
CA ALA A 48 28.51 -11.74 -4.72
C ALA A 48 27.19 -11.54 -3.94
N LEU A 49 26.74 -12.56 -3.21
CA LEU A 49 25.53 -12.47 -2.40
C LEU A 49 25.68 -11.45 -1.25
N LEU A 50 26.82 -11.45 -0.56
CA LEU A 50 27.12 -10.45 0.47
C LEU A 50 27.11 -9.03 -0.11
N ALA A 51 27.74 -8.83 -1.27
CA ALA A 51 27.80 -7.54 -1.95
C ALA A 51 26.38 -7.07 -2.37
N ILE A 52 25.57 -7.93 -2.98
CA ILE A 52 24.19 -7.63 -3.37
C ILE A 52 23.37 -7.21 -2.14
N GLY A 53 23.42 -8.00 -1.08
CA GLY A 53 22.68 -7.67 0.14
C GLY A 53 23.17 -6.40 0.82
N ALA A 54 24.47 -6.14 0.85
CA ALA A 54 25.04 -4.90 1.37
C ALA A 54 24.61 -3.68 0.56
N VAL A 55 24.63 -3.76 -0.77
CA VAL A 55 24.15 -2.69 -1.65
C VAL A 55 22.67 -2.39 -1.39
N LEU A 56 21.82 -3.41 -1.28
CA LEU A 56 20.41 -3.23 -0.94
C LEU A 56 20.24 -2.55 0.42
N LEU A 57 20.99 -2.95 1.46
CA LEU A 57 20.95 -2.29 2.78
C LEU A 57 21.36 -0.82 2.69
N ILE A 58 22.42 -0.50 1.96
CA ILE A 58 22.85 0.88 1.74
C ILE A 58 21.73 1.69 1.09
N PHE A 59 21.08 1.16 0.05
CA PHE A 59 19.95 1.83 -0.59
C PHE A 59 18.78 2.05 0.38
N ILE A 60 18.46 1.08 1.23
CA ILE A 60 17.38 1.20 2.21
C ILE A 60 17.69 2.29 3.24
N ILE A 61 18.93 2.35 3.74
CA ILE A 61 19.33 3.28 4.79
C ILE A 61 19.48 4.70 4.26
N PHE A 62 20.18 4.90 3.14
CA PHE A 62 20.57 6.22 2.65
C PHE A 62 19.64 6.77 1.56
N LYS A 63 18.91 5.93 0.86
CA LYS A 63 18.03 6.29 -0.26
C LYS A 63 16.62 5.72 -0.11
N ASN A 64 16.09 5.76 1.11
CA ASN A 64 14.76 5.21 1.40
C ASN A 64 13.66 5.77 0.48
N SER A 65 13.74 7.05 0.11
CA SER A 65 12.81 7.68 -0.84
C SER A 65 12.83 7.04 -2.25
N TRP A 66 13.95 6.48 -2.66
CA TRP A 66 14.07 5.75 -3.94
C TRP A 66 13.43 4.37 -3.83
N VAL A 67 13.64 3.69 -2.70
CA VAL A 67 13.10 2.35 -2.44
C VAL A 67 11.59 2.40 -2.25
N THR A 68 11.06 3.47 -1.64
CA THR A 68 9.62 3.63 -1.39
C THR A 68 8.87 4.34 -2.51
N GLY A 69 9.59 4.98 -3.44
CA GLY A 69 8.99 5.71 -4.58
C GLY A 69 8.34 4.76 -5.58
N SER A 70 7.09 5.02 -5.94
CA SER A 70 6.30 4.15 -6.83
C SER A 70 6.97 3.86 -8.19
N LYS A 71 7.79 4.79 -8.71
CA LYS A 71 8.48 4.65 -10.00
C LYS A 71 9.72 3.76 -9.92
N THR A 72 10.42 3.74 -8.79
CA THR A 72 11.69 3.03 -8.61
C THR A 72 11.56 1.72 -7.85
N ASN A 73 10.56 1.60 -6.98
CA ASN A 73 10.31 0.41 -6.17
C ASN A 73 10.04 -0.84 -7.02
N THR A 74 9.11 -0.78 -7.98
CA THR A 74 8.76 -1.93 -8.82
C THR A 74 9.95 -2.49 -9.61
N PRO A 75 10.78 -1.68 -10.31
CA PRO A 75 12.01 -2.17 -10.95
C PRO A 75 12.98 -2.84 -9.98
N ILE A 76 13.20 -2.26 -8.79
CA ILE A 76 14.09 -2.84 -7.78
C ILE A 76 13.57 -4.21 -7.34
N ARG A 77 12.29 -4.34 -7.07
CA ARG A 77 11.67 -5.63 -6.71
C ARG A 77 11.75 -6.67 -7.81
N ILE A 78 11.62 -6.27 -9.07
CA ILE A 78 11.80 -7.20 -10.19
C ILE A 78 13.22 -7.73 -10.21
N ILE A 79 14.22 -6.86 -10.02
CA ILE A 79 15.63 -7.27 -9.94
C ILE A 79 15.85 -8.23 -8.75
N GLU A 80 15.35 -7.89 -7.58
CA GLU A 80 15.42 -8.76 -6.39
C GLU A 80 14.76 -10.12 -6.63
N LEU A 81 13.59 -10.15 -7.28
CA LEU A 81 12.89 -11.38 -7.63
C LEU A 81 13.70 -12.25 -8.59
N VAL A 82 14.26 -11.67 -9.64
CA VAL A 82 15.08 -12.40 -10.61
C VAL A 82 16.31 -12.99 -9.92
N LEU A 83 16.99 -12.20 -9.07
CA LEU A 83 18.13 -12.67 -8.29
C LEU A 83 17.73 -13.77 -7.29
N ALA A 84 16.63 -13.60 -6.57
CA ALA A 84 16.12 -14.60 -5.64
C ALA A 84 15.79 -15.92 -6.33
N LEU A 85 15.13 -15.88 -7.49
CA LEU A 85 14.84 -17.06 -8.30
C LEU A 85 16.12 -17.72 -8.79
N ALA A 86 17.08 -16.95 -9.29
CA ALA A 86 18.37 -17.50 -9.76
C ALA A 86 19.13 -18.22 -8.65
N VAL A 87 19.20 -17.62 -7.45
CA VAL A 87 19.85 -18.24 -6.28
C VAL A 87 19.08 -19.45 -5.81
N GLY A 88 17.75 -19.40 -5.77
CA GLY A 88 16.89 -20.52 -5.41
C GLY A 88 17.07 -21.72 -6.33
N ILE A 89 17.04 -21.50 -7.64
CA ILE A 89 17.24 -22.54 -8.66
C ILE A 89 18.66 -23.13 -8.55
N TYR A 90 19.68 -22.28 -8.47
CA TYR A 90 21.06 -22.75 -8.30
C TYR A 90 21.20 -23.60 -7.02
N SER A 91 20.65 -23.15 -5.90
CA SER A 91 20.67 -23.90 -4.64
C SER A 91 19.94 -25.25 -4.75
N ALA A 92 18.86 -25.30 -5.53
CA ALA A 92 18.15 -26.55 -5.79
C ALA A 92 19.02 -27.55 -6.56
N THR A 93 19.79 -27.09 -7.56
CA THR A 93 20.74 -27.98 -8.30
C THR A 93 21.85 -28.52 -7.40
N GLN A 94 22.20 -27.79 -6.35
CA GLN A 94 23.20 -28.20 -5.35
C GLN A 94 22.61 -29.00 -4.17
N ASN A 95 21.30 -29.28 -4.19
CA ASN A 95 20.56 -29.91 -3.08
C ASN A 95 20.66 -29.16 -1.74
N TRP A 96 20.83 -27.85 -1.77
CA TRP A 96 20.90 -27.00 -0.58
C TRP A 96 19.49 -26.63 -0.10
N LYS A 97 18.90 -27.46 0.74
CA LYS A 97 17.50 -27.31 1.16
C LYS A 97 17.20 -25.95 1.81
N PHE A 98 18.07 -25.46 2.69
CA PHE A 98 17.85 -24.23 3.44
C PHE A 98 17.76 -22.98 2.54
N PRO A 99 18.75 -22.68 1.66
CA PRO A 99 18.62 -21.58 0.70
C PRO A 99 17.42 -21.72 -0.24
N VAL A 100 17.14 -22.93 -0.72
CA VAL A 100 15.96 -23.18 -1.58
C VAL A 100 14.67 -22.72 -0.90
N THR A 101 14.50 -23.08 0.38
CA THR A 101 13.30 -22.68 1.15
C THR A 101 13.24 -21.17 1.34
N ILE A 102 14.34 -20.54 1.76
CA ILE A 102 14.39 -19.08 1.99
C ILE A 102 14.08 -18.32 0.72
N PHE A 103 14.76 -18.63 -0.39
CA PHE A 103 14.58 -17.93 -1.65
C PHE A 103 13.25 -18.26 -2.32
N GLY A 104 12.67 -19.43 -2.07
CA GLY A 104 11.32 -19.78 -2.46
C GLY A 104 10.28 -18.89 -1.78
N ILE A 105 10.36 -18.77 -0.46
CA ILE A 105 9.47 -17.88 0.33
C ILE A 105 9.68 -16.42 -0.06
N LEU A 106 10.93 -15.97 -0.21
CA LEU A 106 11.24 -14.61 -0.63
C LEU A 106 10.66 -14.29 -2.01
N SER A 107 10.84 -15.19 -2.98
CA SER A 107 10.29 -15.02 -4.33
C SER A 107 8.76 -14.93 -4.32
N ALA A 108 8.09 -15.79 -3.56
CA ALA A 108 6.65 -15.73 -3.39
C ALA A 108 6.20 -14.40 -2.75
N SER A 109 6.92 -13.92 -1.74
CA SER A 109 6.64 -12.66 -1.06
C SER A 109 6.84 -11.45 -1.98
N LEU A 110 7.89 -11.46 -2.80
CA LEU A 110 8.17 -10.40 -3.79
C LEU A 110 7.10 -10.38 -4.89
N LEU A 111 6.70 -11.53 -5.42
CA LEU A 111 5.61 -11.65 -6.38
C LEU A 111 4.30 -11.12 -5.82
N PHE A 112 3.96 -11.52 -4.59
CA PHE A 112 2.78 -11.02 -3.90
C PHE A 112 2.86 -9.50 -3.69
N GLY A 113 4.02 -8.98 -3.30
CA GLY A 113 4.24 -7.54 -3.13
C GLY A 113 4.03 -6.76 -4.43
N ILE A 114 4.56 -7.24 -5.56
CA ILE A 114 4.37 -6.63 -6.88
C ILE A 114 2.89 -6.66 -7.29
N TYR A 115 2.23 -7.80 -7.11
CA TYR A 115 0.79 -7.94 -7.39
C TYR A 115 -0.04 -6.99 -6.54
N TRP A 116 0.24 -6.95 -5.23
CA TRP A 116 -0.48 -6.10 -4.28
C TRP A 116 -0.31 -4.61 -4.59
N GLU A 117 0.90 -4.17 -4.93
CA GLU A 117 1.12 -2.78 -5.34
C GLU A 117 0.37 -2.40 -6.60
N ARG A 118 0.38 -3.26 -7.62
CA ARG A 118 -0.39 -3.02 -8.85
C ARG A 118 -1.90 -2.97 -8.57
N ALA A 119 -2.41 -3.90 -7.78
CA ALA A 119 -3.80 -3.92 -7.36
C ALA A 119 -4.18 -2.73 -6.46
N SER A 120 -3.19 -2.16 -5.77
CA SER A 120 -3.34 -1.05 -4.84
C SER A 120 -2.99 0.31 -5.44
N GLY A 121 -2.40 0.36 -6.62
CA GLY A 121 -1.83 1.56 -7.23
C GLY A 121 -2.83 2.61 -7.76
N GLY A 122 -4.13 2.43 -7.54
CA GLY A 122 -5.11 3.49 -7.73
C GLY A 122 -5.11 4.45 -6.54
N SER A 123 -5.16 5.75 -6.79
CA SER A 123 -5.47 6.74 -5.76
C SER A 123 -6.77 6.34 -5.05
N LEU A 124 -6.76 6.37 -3.73
CA LEU A 124 -8.01 6.22 -3.01
C LEU A 124 -8.87 7.44 -3.32
N SER A 125 -10.12 7.24 -3.70
CA SER A 125 -11.05 8.32 -3.96
C SER A 125 -12.38 8.09 -3.24
N ILE A 126 -13.04 9.20 -2.94
CA ILE A 126 -14.41 9.24 -2.46
C ILE A 126 -15.25 9.84 -3.58
N TYR A 127 -16.22 9.09 -4.03
CA TYR A 127 -17.15 9.56 -5.05
C TYR A 127 -18.49 9.89 -4.42
N VAL A 128 -18.96 11.13 -4.66
CA VAL A 128 -20.21 11.66 -4.12
C VAL A 128 -21.15 11.94 -5.26
N ASP A 129 -22.31 11.28 -5.26
CA ASP A 129 -23.34 11.46 -6.29
C ASP A 129 -24.74 11.60 -5.69
N GLU A 130 -25.76 11.63 -6.54
CA GLU A 130 -27.18 11.74 -6.15
C GLU A 130 -27.67 10.53 -5.32
N ASN A 131 -27.02 9.38 -5.43
CA ASN A 131 -27.39 8.14 -4.74
C ASN A 131 -26.77 8.05 -3.35
N GLY A 132 -25.61 8.70 -3.12
CA GLY A 132 -24.90 8.63 -1.86
C GLY A 132 -23.42 8.92 -1.99
N ILE A 133 -22.67 8.44 -1.00
CA ILE A 133 -21.22 8.60 -0.88
C ILE A 133 -20.57 7.22 -0.99
N LYS A 134 -19.78 7.02 -2.05
CA LYS A 134 -18.97 5.81 -2.22
C LYS A 134 -17.64 6.02 -1.51
N LEU A 135 -17.42 5.25 -0.47
CA LEU A 135 -16.24 5.31 0.37
C LEU A 135 -15.06 4.52 -0.22
N PRO A 136 -13.82 4.87 0.16
CA PRO A 136 -12.64 4.18 -0.32
C PRO A 136 -12.61 2.71 0.15
N VAL A 137 -11.83 1.89 -0.53
CA VAL A 137 -11.72 0.43 -0.26
C VAL A 137 -11.21 0.13 1.14
N THR A 138 -10.54 1.09 1.78
CA THR A 138 -10.04 0.99 3.17
C THR A 138 -11.14 1.18 4.22
N ALA A 139 -12.29 1.74 3.85
CA ALA A 139 -13.41 1.92 4.77
C ALA A 139 -14.15 0.59 5.00
N ARG A 140 -14.62 0.38 6.24
CA ARG A 140 -15.39 -0.81 6.63
C ARG A 140 -16.68 -0.95 5.83
N GLN A 141 -17.34 0.17 5.54
CA GLN A 141 -18.53 0.26 4.69
C GLN A 141 -18.10 0.94 3.38
N ARG A 142 -18.60 0.47 2.26
CA ARG A 142 -18.20 1.00 0.94
C ARG A 142 -19.14 2.03 0.36
N PHE A 143 -20.35 2.11 0.89
CA PHE A 143 -21.36 3.03 0.38
C PHE A 143 -22.22 3.54 1.53
N LEU A 144 -22.43 4.85 1.60
CA LEU A 144 -23.33 5.53 2.51
C LEU A 144 -24.47 6.11 1.72
N LYS A 145 -25.70 5.76 2.06
CA LYS A 145 -26.90 6.41 1.50
C LYS A 145 -27.10 7.77 2.15
N TRP A 146 -27.67 8.71 1.44
CA TRP A 146 -27.98 10.04 2.00
C TRP A 146 -28.89 9.99 3.22
N THR A 147 -29.70 8.94 3.37
CA THR A 147 -30.54 8.70 4.56
C THR A 147 -29.72 8.40 5.81
N GLU A 148 -28.49 7.88 5.65
CA GLU A 148 -27.57 7.52 6.75
C GLU A 148 -26.61 8.66 7.11
N VAL A 149 -26.54 9.71 6.28
CA VAL A 149 -25.64 10.85 6.43
C VAL A 149 -26.37 12.00 7.11
N GLU A 150 -25.79 12.54 8.17
CA GLU A 150 -26.32 13.69 8.91
C GLU A 150 -25.72 14.99 8.36
N GLU A 151 -24.40 15.02 8.19
CA GLU A 151 -23.66 16.19 7.76
C GLU A 151 -22.39 15.79 7.01
N VAL A 152 -22.02 16.60 6.01
CA VAL A 152 -20.74 16.47 5.30
C VAL A 152 -20.03 17.82 5.33
N VAL A 153 -18.80 17.82 5.83
CA VAL A 153 -17.99 19.04 5.97
C VAL A 153 -16.63 18.82 5.31
N LEU A 154 -16.22 19.80 4.49
CA LEU A 154 -14.89 19.81 3.85
C LEU A 154 -14.13 21.08 4.26
N ARG A 155 -13.30 20.98 5.30
CA ARG A 155 -12.53 22.11 5.83
C ARG A 155 -11.06 21.78 5.93
N PHE A 156 -10.20 22.72 5.58
CA PHE A 156 -8.74 22.61 5.69
C PHE A 156 -8.18 21.33 5.04
N GLY A 157 -8.72 20.93 3.89
CA GLY A 157 -8.30 19.69 3.23
C GLY A 157 -8.79 18.40 3.89
N THR A 158 -9.64 18.50 4.91
CA THR A 158 -10.19 17.33 5.61
C THR A 158 -11.68 17.20 5.32
N LEU A 159 -12.07 16.06 4.74
CA LEU A 159 -13.47 15.67 4.58
C LEU A 159 -13.93 14.92 5.82
N THR A 160 -15.00 15.39 6.44
CA THR A 160 -15.68 14.72 7.56
C THR A 160 -17.11 14.38 7.14
N VAL A 161 -17.51 13.14 7.35
CA VAL A 161 -18.87 12.65 7.11
C VAL A 161 -19.44 12.14 8.44
N ASN A 162 -20.44 12.85 8.96
CA ASN A 162 -21.17 12.45 10.14
C ASN A 162 -22.39 11.63 9.74
N CYS A 163 -22.60 10.48 10.40
CA CYS A 163 -23.73 9.59 10.14
C CYS A 163 -24.77 9.69 11.27
N THR A 164 -26.01 9.40 10.96
CA THR A 164 -27.16 9.43 11.89
C THR A 164 -27.04 8.45 13.07
N ASP A 165 -26.20 7.43 12.94
CA ASP A 165 -25.94 6.41 13.96
C ASP A 165 -24.69 6.68 14.80
N ASN A 166 -24.29 7.93 14.92
CA ASN A 166 -23.08 8.40 15.63
C ASN A 166 -21.75 7.87 15.09
N ARG A 167 -21.72 7.23 13.92
CA ARG A 167 -20.46 6.95 13.21
C ARG A 167 -19.99 8.21 12.54
N PHE A 168 -18.68 8.44 12.54
CA PHE A 168 -18.08 9.47 11.73
C PHE A 168 -16.90 8.91 10.94
N TYR A 169 -16.68 9.49 9.77
CA TYR A 169 -15.58 9.15 8.88
C TYR A 169 -14.81 10.42 8.57
N GLN A 170 -13.49 10.31 8.52
CA GLN A 170 -12.62 11.45 8.26
C GLN A 170 -11.46 11.04 7.36
N TRP A 171 -11.18 11.86 6.35
CA TRP A 171 -10.07 11.66 5.42
C TRP A 171 -9.43 12.98 5.04
N ASN A 172 -8.11 12.95 4.82
CA ASN A 172 -7.41 14.06 4.20
C ASN A 172 -7.55 13.96 2.69
N ILE A 173 -8.03 15.04 2.08
CA ILE A 173 -8.23 15.16 0.63
C ILE A 173 -6.99 15.78 0.03
N ALA A 174 -6.43 15.16 -1.03
CA ALA A 174 -5.44 15.82 -1.85
C ALA A 174 -6.07 17.08 -2.49
N ASP A 175 -5.30 18.16 -2.55
CA ASP A 175 -5.81 19.42 -3.12
C ASP A 175 -6.17 19.22 -4.60
N THR A 176 -7.47 19.07 -4.86
CA THR A 176 -8.03 18.83 -6.19
C THR A 176 -8.61 20.09 -6.81
N GLY A 177 -8.44 21.25 -6.18
CA GLY A 177 -9.08 22.52 -6.63
C GLY A 177 -10.61 22.50 -6.47
N THR A 178 -11.16 21.55 -5.72
CA THR A 178 -12.60 21.46 -5.47
C THR A 178 -13.06 22.64 -4.62
N ASN A 179 -14.05 23.38 -5.10
CA ASN A 179 -14.65 24.45 -4.30
C ASN A 179 -15.42 23.84 -3.12
N SER A 180 -14.86 23.97 -1.92
CA SER A 180 -15.41 23.40 -0.70
C SER A 180 -16.82 23.90 -0.39
N VAL A 181 -17.08 25.19 -0.63
CA VAL A 181 -18.40 25.80 -0.39
C VAL A 181 -19.47 25.20 -1.32
N ALA A 182 -19.15 25.06 -2.61
CA ALA A 182 -20.08 24.47 -3.58
C ALA A 182 -20.31 22.98 -3.28
N PHE A 183 -19.28 22.26 -2.87
CA PHE A 183 -19.36 20.86 -2.45
C PHE A 183 -20.25 20.68 -1.21
N GLU A 184 -20.00 21.45 -0.14
CA GLU A 184 -20.80 21.41 1.09
C GLU A 184 -22.27 21.75 0.82
N ALA A 185 -22.53 22.78 0.00
CA ALA A 185 -23.89 23.17 -0.39
C ALA A 185 -24.61 22.05 -1.15
N TYR A 186 -23.91 21.35 -2.07
CA TYR A 186 -24.46 20.18 -2.76
C TYR A 186 -24.80 19.07 -1.78
N CYS A 187 -23.88 18.70 -0.88
CA CYS A 187 -24.11 17.65 0.13
C CYS A 187 -25.27 18.00 1.06
N SER A 188 -25.34 19.25 1.53
CA SER A 188 -26.44 19.73 2.38
C SER A 188 -27.79 19.59 1.66
N THR A 189 -27.87 19.96 0.39
CA THR A 189 -29.08 19.80 -0.42
C THR A 189 -29.51 18.33 -0.52
N GLN A 190 -28.55 17.40 -0.73
CA GLN A 190 -28.86 15.97 -0.80
C GLN A 190 -29.32 15.41 0.55
N VAL A 191 -28.68 15.81 1.64
CA VAL A 191 -29.07 15.43 3.00
C VAL A 191 -30.49 15.90 3.30
N GLU A 192 -30.82 17.16 3.06
CA GLU A 192 -32.16 17.70 3.29
C GLU A 192 -33.24 17.01 2.42
N ALA A 193 -32.99 16.78 1.13
CA ALA A 193 -33.90 16.09 0.22
C ALA A 193 -34.23 14.66 0.67
N ASN A 194 -33.31 14.00 1.38
CA ASN A 194 -33.47 12.64 1.85
C ASN A 194 -33.83 12.53 3.34
N ARG A 195 -33.90 13.66 4.07
CA ARG A 195 -34.22 13.70 5.49
C ARG A 195 -35.58 13.10 5.81
N ALA A 196 -36.58 13.36 4.99
CA ALA A 196 -37.94 12.81 5.15
C ALA A 196 -38.01 11.29 4.91
N LYS A 197 -37.02 10.71 4.22
CA LYS A 197 -36.94 9.27 3.93
C LYS A 197 -36.16 8.51 5.02
N ARG A 198 -35.62 9.21 6.02
CA ARG A 198 -34.97 8.58 7.15
C ARG A 198 -36.01 7.75 7.89
N ARG A 199 -35.68 6.49 8.11
CA ARG A 199 -36.52 5.59 8.90
C ARG A 199 -36.54 6.11 10.33
N ASN A 200 -37.75 6.47 10.82
CA ASN A 200 -37.98 6.72 12.23
C ASN A 200 -38.01 5.35 12.95
N ASP A 201 -36.88 4.68 13.01
CA ASP A 201 -36.71 3.55 13.88
C ASP A 201 -36.55 4.14 15.29
N GLY A 202 -37.70 4.34 15.94
CA GLY A 202 -37.76 4.81 17.32
C GLY A 202 -36.96 3.87 18.23
N TRP A 203 -36.30 4.49 19.17
CA TRP A 203 -35.65 3.85 20.31
C TRP A 203 -36.67 3.13 21.17
#